data_d17f84739b31b7fe6786131a6ed2ba0a
#
_entry.id   d17f84739b31b7fe6786131a6ed2ba0a
#
_cell.length_a   1.000
_cell.length_b   1.000
_cell.length_c   1.000
_cell.angle_alpha   90.00
_cell.angle_beta   90.00
_cell.angle_gamma   90.00
#
_symmetry.space_group_name_H-M   'P 1'
#
loop_
_entity.id
_entity.type
_entity.pdbx_description
1 polymer ?
#
loop_
_entity_poly.entity_id
_entity_poly.type
_entity_poly.pdbx_seq_one_letter_code
_entity_poly.pdbx_strand_id
1 'polypeptide(L)'
;RVYCYNVHELDYHLQRLGALTLAVGHLKLISEITWESEHLVFAVLHLGGWDFHCCIQPFEGRRTYSQIKEKLLASLQKASAANTILVMMQLFGDQAFSLENLFAEERHRLMRLLSQETLTRLDQLYTQTYRDNYGVLMAFHRDELPAPQELQVAAEIALTYRCMNTLRALEQDISEPQLSINHILELKAITSEAKHLRCRLNIPEGKQMLEQLILRLLWQLLHDANGTFDADIQRLERLIDVAYQLNVGICLDRSQELYFSCLYNKILPQCQTAIANGEDIIKHRQLLKLGQKLAVDVSYWLDQMG
;
A
#
# COMPACT_ATOMS: atom_id res chain seq x y z
N ARG A 1 5.67 33.36 19.08
CA ARG A 1 5.04 33.06 20.39
C ARG A 1 3.58 33.48 20.29
N VAL A 2 2.69 32.52 20.10
CA VAL A 2 1.25 32.77 19.84
C VAL A 2 0.54 33.36 21.08
N TYR A 3 1.03 33.07 22.28
CA TYR A 3 0.44 33.51 23.54
C TYR A 3 0.70 34.99 23.93
N CYS A 4 1.37 35.74 23.05
CA CYS A 4 1.57 37.18 23.22
C CYS A 4 0.66 37.99 22.28
N TYR A 5 -0.31 37.36 21.63
CA TYR A 5 -1.22 38.02 20.68
C TYR A 5 -2.68 37.79 21.05
N ASN A 6 -3.45 38.85 20.98
CA ASN A 6 -4.92 38.76 20.97
C ASN A 6 -5.41 38.56 19.55
N VAL A 7 -6.23 37.54 19.34
CA VAL A 7 -6.77 37.15 18.04
C VAL A 7 -8.23 37.58 17.96
N HIS A 8 -8.56 38.41 17.01
CA HIS A 8 -9.94 38.83 16.74
C HIS A 8 -10.37 38.32 15.37
N GLU A 9 -11.37 37.44 15.33
CA GLU A 9 -11.99 36.99 14.08
C GLU A 9 -12.87 38.12 13.53
N LEU A 10 -12.65 38.53 12.29
CA LEU A 10 -13.37 39.59 11.60
C LEU A 10 -14.36 39.03 10.59
N ASP A 11 -14.03 37.94 9.91
CA ASP A 11 -14.91 37.15 9.07
C ASP A 11 -14.47 35.68 9.16
N TYR A 12 -15.42 34.76 9.13
CA TYR A 12 -15.16 33.32 9.24
C TYR A 12 -16.20 32.54 8.46
N HIS A 13 -15.77 31.64 7.63
CA HIS A 13 -16.61 30.75 6.86
C HIS A 13 -16.13 29.32 6.96
N LEU A 14 -17.04 28.42 7.31
CA LEU A 14 -16.78 26.99 7.46
C LEU A 14 -17.66 26.21 6.49
N GLN A 15 -17.05 25.35 5.70
CA GLN A 15 -17.76 24.42 4.81
C GLN A 15 -17.29 22.99 5.04
N ARG A 16 -18.24 22.04 5.11
CA ARG A 16 -17.97 20.61 5.28
C ARG A 16 -18.41 19.85 4.05
N LEU A 17 -17.59 18.86 3.66
CA LEU A 17 -17.90 17.92 2.59
C LEU A 17 -17.35 16.53 2.95
N GLY A 18 -18.23 15.63 3.40
CA GLY A 18 -17.81 14.34 3.94
C GLY A 18 -16.89 14.49 5.16
N ALA A 19 -15.70 13.89 5.11
CA ALA A 19 -14.68 14.00 6.15
C ALA A 19 -13.87 15.30 6.08
N LEU A 20 -13.98 16.05 4.97
CA LEU A 20 -13.23 17.29 4.76
C LEU A 20 -13.98 18.48 5.39
N THR A 21 -13.22 19.36 6.03
CA THR A 21 -13.74 20.63 6.55
C THR A 21 -12.78 21.75 6.16
N LEU A 22 -13.28 22.73 5.42
CA LEU A 22 -12.52 23.91 5.02
C LEU A 22 -13.02 25.12 5.84
N ALA A 23 -12.08 25.77 6.51
CA ALA A 23 -12.29 27.05 7.17
C ALA A 23 -11.52 28.14 6.42
N VAL A 24 -12.15 29.24 6.08
CA VAL A 24 -11.54 30.42 5.47
C VAL A 24 -11.95 31.64 6.25
N GLY A 25 -11.02 32.49 6.61
CA GLY A 25 -11.33 33.64 7.42
C GLY A 25 -10.35 34.79 7.30
N HIS A 26 -10.75 35.91 7.88
CA HIS A 26 -9.96 37.12 8.04
C HIS A 26 -9.89 37.44 9.55
N LEU A 27 -8.70 37.60 10.07
CA LEU A 27 -8.49 37.87 11.48
C LEU A 27 -7.58 39.09 11.68
N LYS A 28 -7.68 39.69 12.85
CA LYS A 28 -6.81 40.75 13.34
C LYS A 28 -6.01 40.21 14.51
N LEU A 29 -4.67 40.27 14.42
CA LEU A 29 -3.77 40.00 15.52
C LEU A 29 -3.36 41.31 16.17
N ILE A 30 -3.35 41.35 17.50
CA ILE A 30 -2.85 42.51 18.27
C ILE A 30 -1.75 41.96 19.20
N SER A 31 -0.54 42.48 19.07
CA SER A 31 0.56 42.14 19.98
C SER A 31 0.26 42.73 21.38
N GLU A 32 0.29 41.90 22.42
CA GLU A 32 0.15 42.40 23.81
C GLU A 32 1.42 43.12 24.30
N ILE A 33 2.53 42.99 23.58
CA ILE A 33 3.80 43.60 23.96
C ILE A 33 3.98 44.97 23.29
N THR A 34 3.70 45.04 21.98
CA THR A 34 3.97 46.27 21.18
C THR A 34 2.70 47.03 20.83
N TRP A 35 1.53 46.48 21.06
CA TRP A 35 0.23 47.01 20.65
C TRP A 35 0.06 47.20 19.13
N GLU A 36 0.99 46.71 18.35
CA GLU A 36 0.88 46.66 16.91
C GLU A 36 -0.20 45.67 16.48
N SER A 37 -0.87 45.96 15.39
CA SER A 37 -1.90 45.10 14.88
C SER A 37 -1.67 44.74 13.42
N GLU A 38 -1.86 43.46 13.10
CA GLU A 38 -1.80 42.92 11.74
C GLU A 38 -3.13 42.29 11.34
N HIS A 39 -3.45 42.42 10.06
CA HIS A 39 -4.62 41.78 9.49
C HIS A 39 -4.17 40.63 8.61
N LEU A 40 -4.72 39.45 8.84
CA LEU A 40 -4.30 38.20 8.16
C LEU A 40 -5.51 37.48 7.57
N VAL A 41 -5.32 36.89 6.41
CA VAL A 41 -6.23 35.92 5.82
C VAL A 41 -5.71 34.53 6.11
N PHE A 42 -6.57 33.61 6.51
CA PHE A 42 -6.21 32.23 6.73
C PHE A 42 -7.14 31.29 5.99
N ALA A 43 -6.61 30.12 5.66
CA ALA A 43 -7.37 28.97 5.17
C ALA A 43 -6.88 27.72 5.88
N VAL A 44 -7.79 26.91 6.40
CA VAL A 44 -7.49 25.64 7.08
C VAL A 44 -8.34 24.55 6.45
N LEU A 45 -7.73 23.54 5.89
CA LEU A 45 -8.38 22.34 5.40
C LEU A 45 -8.10 21.20 6.37
N HIS A 46 -9.12 20.70 7.04
CA HIS A 46 -9.07 19.50 7.87
C HIS A 46 -9.36 18.28 6.99
N LEU A 47 -8.45 17.31 7.01
CA LEU A 47 -8.46 16.12 6.14
C LEU A 47 -9.09 14.88 6.79
N GLY A 48 -9.56 15.02 8.02
CA GLY A 48 -10.03 13.92 8.85
C GLY A 48 -9.01 13.51 9.92
N GLY A 49 -9.49 12.96 11.04
CA GLY A 49 -8.61 12.62 12.17
C GLY A 49 -7.90 13.84 12.75
N TRP A 50 -6.58 13.78 12.84
CA TRP A 50 -5.72 14.87 13.35
C TRP A 50 -5.02 15.65 12.22
N ASP A 51 -5.42 15.44 10.97
CA ASP A 51 -4.73 15.96 9.81
C ASP A 51 -5.37 17.24 9.30
N PHE A 52 -4.54 18.26 9.12
CA PHE A 52 -4.98 19.52 8.54
C PHE A 52 -3.85 20.19 7.76
N HIS A 53 -4.24 21.01 6.78
CA HIS A 53 -3.36 21.90 6.03
C HIS A 53 -3.82 23.32 6.26
N CYS A 54 -2.91 24.22 6.65
CA CYS A 54 -3.26 25.62 6.85
C CYS A 54 -2.29 26.57 6.16
N CYS A 55 -2.84 27.68 5.68
CA CYS A 55 -2.11 28.78 5.05
C CYS A 55 -2.53 30.08 5.67
N ILE A 56 -1.59 31.01 5.83
CA ILE A 56 -1.81 32.35 6.36
C ILE A 56 -1.04 33.35 5.50
N GLN A 57 -1.66 34.49 5.18
CA GLN A 57 -0.99 35.60 4.50
C GLN A 57 -1.53 36.95 4.99
N PRO A 58 -0.79 38.05 4.77
CA PRO A 58 -1.28 39.40 5.05
C PRO A 58 -2.59 39.69 4.30
N PHE A 59 -3.48 40.46 4.92
CA PHE A 59 -4.72 40.89 4.31
C PHE A 59 -4.48 42.08 3.37
N GLU A 60 -4.60 41.84 2.06
CA GLU A 60 -4.39 42.85 1.02
C GLU A 60 -5.67 43.64 0.63
N GLY A 61 -6.78 43.35 1.27
CA GLY A 61 -8.05 44.03 1.04
C GLY A 61 -9.24 43.10 0.81
N ARG A 62 -10.43 43.67 0.93
CA ARG A 62 -11.71 42.88 0.86
C ARG A 62 -11.90 42.19 -0.48
N ARG A 63 -11.46 42.78 -1.59
CA ARG A 63 -11.63 42.19 -2.93
C ARG A 63 -10.78 40.93 -3.10
N THR A 64 -9.51 41.00 -2.71
CA THR A 64 -8.58 39.86 -2.73
C THR A 64 -9.09 38.74 -1.83
N TYR A 65 -9.52 39.06 -0.61
CA TYR A 65 -10.09 38.09 0.32
C TYR A 65 -11.33 37.40 -0.25
N SER A 66 -12.29 38.15 -0.84
CA SER A 66 -13.49 37.55 -1.43
C SER A 66 -13.14 36.59 -2.57
N GLN A 67 -12.17 36.94 -3.41
CA GLN A 67 -11.70 36.05 -4.49
C GLN A 67 -11.04 34.76 -3.96
N ILE A 68 -10.23 34.88 -2.91
CA ILE A 68 -9.61 33.72 -2.24
C ILE A 68 -10.70 32.81 -1.68
N LYS A 69 -11.64 33.37 -0.92
CA LYS A 69 -12.77 32.65 -0.32
C LYS A 69 -13.59 31.93 -1.36
N GLU A 70 -14.03 32.59 -2.43
CA GLU A 70 -14.84 31.99 -3.49
C GLU A 70 -14.12 30.84 -4.20
N LYS A 71 -12.84 31.02 -4.56
CA LYS A 71 -12.05 29.98 -5.23
C LYS A 71 -11.85 28.76 -4.35
N LEU A 72 -11.57 28.95 -3.06
CA LEU A 72 -11.38 27.86 -2.11
C LEU A 72 -12.69 27.07 -1.88
N LEU A 73 -13.79 27.77 -1.68
CA LEU A 73 -15.10 27.12 -1.50
C LEU A 73 -15.53 26.35 -2.76
N ALA A 74 -15.28 26.91 -3.95
CA ALA A 74 -15.54 26.23 -5.21
C ALA A 74 -14.65 25.00 -5.42
N SER A 75 -13.39 25.04 -4.93
CA SER A 75 -12.46 23.90 -5.03
C SER A 75 -12.91 22.71 -4.16
N LEU A 76 -13.41 22.98 -2.96
CA LEU A 76 -13.94 21.96 -2.06
C LEU A 76 -15.16 21.24 -2.66
N GLN A 77 -16.03 21.95 -3.38
CA GLN A 77 -17.22 21.38 -4.01
C GLN A 77 -16.92 20.29 -5.03
N LYS A 78 -15.69 20.28 -5.58
CA LYS A 78 -15.22 19.20 -6.49
C LYS A 78 -14.82 17.91 -5.77
N ALA A 79 -15.06 17.84 -4.45
CA ALA A 79 -14.83 16.67 -3.58
C ALA A 79 -13.41 16.09 -3.58
N SER A 80 -12.39 16.91 -3.92
CA SER A 80 -10.99 16.48 -3.92
C SER A 80 -10.17 17.31 -2.93
N ALA A 81 -9.62 16.63 -1.90
CA ALA A 81 -8.70 17.24 -0.95
C ALA A 81 -7.44 17.76 -1.67
N ALA A 82 -6.89 16.98 -2.61
CA ALA A 82 -5.71 17.32 -3.37
C ALA A 82 -5.92 18.59 -4.19
N ASN A 83 -7.06 18.73 -4.88
CA ASN A 83 -7.38 19.93 -5.65
C ASN A 83 -7.53 21.16 -4.75
N THR A 84 -8.16 21.02 -3.58
CA THR A 84 -8.29 22.13 -2.63
C THR A 84 -6.94 22.58 -2.09
N ILE A 85 -6.04 21.64 -1.76
CA ILE A 85 -4.67 21.94 -1.32
C ILE A 85 -3.89 22.67 -2.43
N LEU A 86 -3.96 22.20 -3.68
CA LEU A 86 -3.31 22.87 -4.82
C LEU A 86 -3.80 24.30 -4.99
N VAL A 87 -5.10 24.53 -4.87
CA VAL A 87 -5.68 25.87 -4.95
C VAL A 87 -5.23 26.74 -3.76
N MET A 88 -5.14 26.18 -2.54
CA MET A 88 -4.54 26.86 -1.39
C MET A 88 -3.11 27.28 -1.66
N MET A 89 -2.26 26.36 -2.13
CA MET A 89 -0.87 26.64 -2.47
C MET A 89 -0.73 27.71 -3.58
N GLN A 90 -1.59 27.69 -4.60
CA GLN A 90 -1.59 28.69 -5.67
C GLN A 90 -2.02 30.08 -5.19
N LEU A 91 -3.00 30.16 -4.28
CA LEU A 91 -3.55 31.42 -3.81
C LEU A 91 -2.67 32.09 -2.76
N PHE A 92 -2.01 31.29 -1.92
CA PHE A 92 -1.18 31.80 -0.83
C PHE A 92 0.31 31.89 -1.23
N GLY A 93 0.75 31.21 -2.32
CA GLY A 93 2.08 31.36 -2.94
C GLY A 93 3.27 31.21 -1.98
N ASP A 94 4.44 31.70 -2.40
CA ASP A 94 5.67 31.65 -1.60
C ASP A 94 5.65 32.59 -0.38
N GLN A 95 4.73 33.54 -0.33
CA GLN A 95 4.53 34.44 0.80
C GLN A 95 3.54 33.89 1.84
N ALA A 96 2.96 32.70 1.56
CA ALA A 96 2.05 32.04 2.46
C ALA A 96 2.79 31.41 3.64
N PHE A 97 2.27 31.62 4.83
CA PHE A 97 2.73 30.90 6.02
C PHE A 97 1.95 29.59 6.10
N SER A 98 2.58 28.48 5.73
CA SER A 98 1.99 27.15 5.81
C SER A 98 2.63 26.38 6.96
N LEU A 99 1.83 25.58 7.68
CA LEU A 99 2.35 24.64 8.68
C LEU A 99 3.31 23.60 8.08
N GLU A 100 3.21 23.36 6.76
CA GLU A 100 4.21 22.56 6.03
C GLU A 100 5.66 23.04 6.25
N ASN A 101 5.87 24.35 6.40
CA ASN A 101 7.20 24.90 6.62
C ASN A 101 7.74 24.62 8.02
N LEU A 102 6.86 24.27 8.95
CA LEU A 102 7.21 23.92 10.33
C LEU A 102 7.44 22.42 10.52
N PHE A 103 6.84 21.57 9.69
CA PHE A 103 6.86 20.12 9.84
C PHE A 103 7.24 19.43 8.53
N ALA A 104 8.51 18.99 8.44
CA ALA A 104 9.00 18.30 7.24
C ALA A 104 8.20 17.02 6.89
N GLU A 105 7.72 16.30 7.90
CA GLU A 105 6.89 15.10 7.72
C GLU A 105 5.54 15.42 7.08
N GLU A 106 4.94 16.56 7.42
CA GLU A 106 3.67 17.01 6.86
C GLU A 106 3.79 17.31 5.36
N ARG A 107 4.90 17.91 4.94
CA ARG A 107 5.19 18.11 3.52
C ARG A 107 5.22 16.80 2.74
N HIS A 108 5.93 15.80 3.25
CA HIS A 108 6.00 14.49 2.61
C HIS A 108 4.63 13.80 2.53
N ARG A 109 3.81 14.00 3.55
CA ARG A 109 2.44 13.48 3.59
C ARG A 109 1.54 14.15 2.57
N LEU A 110 1.59 15.47 2.46
CA LEU A 110 0.84 16.24 1.46
C LEU A 110 1.26 15.88 0.05
N MET A 111 2.57 15.79 -0.21
CA MET A 111 3.06 15.37 -1.52
C MET A 111 2.61 13.97 -1.90
N ARG A 112 2.57 13.04 -0.94
CA ARG A 112 1.99 11.71 -1.16
C ARG A 112 0.51 11.77 -1.50
N LEU A 113 -0.26 12.59 -0.79
CA LEU A 113 -1.70 12.75 -1.00
C LEU A 113 -2.01 13.37 -2.37
N LEU A 114 -1.24 14.40 -2.77
CA LEU A 114 -1.33 15.04 -4.09
C LEU A 114 -0.94 14.08 -5.22
N SER A 115 0.12 13.30 -5.02
CA SER A 115 0.58 12.35 -6.03
C SER A 115 -0.31 11.12 -6.13
N GLN A 116 -0.94 10.69 -5.04
CA GLN A 116 -1.75 9.46 -5.00
C GLN A 116 -2.92 9.49 -5.98
N GLU A 117 -3.67 10.58 -6.07
CA GLU A 117 -4.77 10.73 -7.01
C GLU A 117 -4.28 10.71 -8.46
N THR A 118 -3.18 11.41 -8.72
CA THR A 118 -2.54 11.43 -10.05
C THR A 118 -2.03 10.05 -10.44
N LEU A 119 -1.35 9.35 -9.53
CA LEU A 119 -0.83 8.01 -9.77
C LEU A 119 -1.97 7.01 -10.01
N THR A 120 -3.05 7.05 -9.22
CA THR A 120 -4.22 6.19 -9.44
C THR A 120 -4.83 6.41 -10.82
N ARG A 121 -4.92 7.67 -11.27
CA ARG A 121 -5.42 7.98 -12.61
C ARG A 121 -4.48 7.48 -13.71
N LEU A 122 -3.17 7.62 -13.52
CA LEU A 122 -2.17 7.09 -14.44
C LEU A 122 -2.23 5.57 -14.53
N ASP A 123 -2.34 4.87 -13.39
CA ASP A 123 -2.48 3.42 -13.34
C ASP A 123 -3.72 2.93 -14.12
N GLN A 124 -4.84 3.66 -14.01
CA GLN A 124 -6.04 3.37 -14.79
C GLN A 124 -5.81 3.56 -16.29
N LEU A 125 -5.16 4.65 -16.72
CA LEU A 125 -4.84 4.93 -18.11
C LEU A 125 -3.89 3.87 -18.68
N TYR A 126 -2.83 3.50 -17.98
CA TYR A 126 -1.91 2.45 -18.40
C TYR A 126 -2.59 1.08 -18.46
N THR A 127 -3.45 0.77 -17.49
CA THR A 127 -4.24 -0.47 -17.51
C THR A 127 -5.17 -0.53 -18.72
N GLN A 128 -5.82 0.57 -19.05
CA GLN A 128 -6.67 0.65 -20.25
C GLN A 128 -5.84 0.50 -21.54
N THR A 129 -4.72 1.24 -21.65
CA THR A 129 -3.80 1.14 -22.80
C THR A 129 -3.30 -0.29 -22.98
N TYR A 130 -2.93 -0.97 -21.89
CA TYR A 130 -2.50 -2.37 -21.92
C TYR A 130 -3.60 -3.30 -22.45
N ARG A 131 -4.82 -3.17 -21.91
CA ARG A 131 -5.96 -4.00 -22.32
C ARG A 131 -6.30 -3.83 -23.80
N ASP A 132 -6.36 -2.59 -24.26
CA ASP A 132 -6.72 -2.27 -25.63
C ASP A 132 -5.68 -2.76 -26.66
N ASN A 133 -4.41 -2.86 -26.22
CA ASN A 133 -3.29 -3.28 -27.08
C ASN A 133 -2.74 -4.68 -26.77
N TYR A 134 -3.42 -5.45 -25.92
CA TYR A 134 -2.96 -6.79 -25.51
C TYR A 134 -2.69 -7.71 -26.70
N GLY A 135 -3.62 -7.73 -27.68
CA GLY A 135 -3.48 -8.55 -28.90
C GLY A 135 -2.25 -8.16 -29.74
N VAL A 136 -1.94 -6.87 -29.80
CA VAL A 136 -0.77 -6.33 -30.51
C VAL A 136 0.52 -6.77 -29.80
N LEU A 137 0.58 -6.63 -28.48
CA LEU A 137 1.73 -7.09 -27.67
C LEU A 137 1.97 -8.59 -27.84
N MET A 138 0.91 -9.40 -27.82
CA MET A 138 1.00 -10.84 -28.04
C MET A 138 1.50 -11.19 -29.46
N ALA A 139 1.12 -10.41 -30.49
CA ALA A 139 1.63 -10.59 -31.83
C ALA A 139 3.13 -10.31 -31.93
N PHE A 140 3.60 -9.18 -31.35
CA PHE A 140 5.03 -8.87 -31.27
C PHE A 140 5.83 -9.97 -30.58
N HIS A 141 5.30 -10.49 -29.46
CA HIS A 141 5.96 -11.55 -28.73
C HIS A 141 6.02 -12.87 -29.52
N ARG A 142 4.90 -13.27 -30.14
CA ARG A 142 4.83 -14.49 -30.95
C ARG A 142 5.80 -14.46 -32.13
N ASP A 143 5.93 -13.29 -32.75
CA ASP A 143 6.76 -13.10 -33.93
C ASP A 143 8.22 -12.73 -33.54
N GLU A 144 8.57 -12.83 -32.24
CA GLU A 144 9.87 -12.51 -31.64
C GLU A 144 10.38 -11.09 -31.95
N LEU A 145 9.46 -10.17 -32.24
CA LEU A 145 9.77 -8.78 -32.50
C LEU A 145 9.79 -7.95 -31.21
N PRO A 146 10.64 -6.92 -31.12
CA PRO A 146 10.62 -6.02 -29.98
C PRO A 146 9.33 -5.20 -29.99
N ALA A 147 8.59 -5.24 -28.87
CA ALA A 147 7.41 -4.39 -28.72
C ALA A 147 7.80 -2.91 -28.60
N PRO A 148 6.95 -1.97 -29.06
CA PRO A 148 7.13 -0.55 -28.80
C PRO A 148 7.28 -0.26 -27.31
N GLN A 149 8.22 0.61 -26.96
CA GLN A 149 8.58 0.90 -25.57
C GLN A 149 7.36 1.40 -24.76
N GLU A 150 6.51 2.19 -25.37
CA GLU A 150 5.31 2.75 -24.74
C GLU A 150 4.33 1.64 -24.34
N LEU A 151 4.15 0.63 -25.17
CA LEU A 151 3.30 -0.53 -24.88
C LEU A 151 3.92 -1.45 -23.85
N GLN A 152 5.25 -1.61 -23.88
CA GLN A 152 5.98 -2.38 -22.89
C GLN A 152 5.84 -1.74 -21.49
N VAL A 153 6.02 -0.42 -21.37
CA VAL A 153 5.85 0.33 -20.13
C VAL A 153 4.40 0.25 -19.63
N ALA A 154 3.43 0.36 -20.54
CA ALA A 154 2.01 0.22 -20.17
C ALA A 154 1.71 -1.17 -19.59
N ALA A 155 2.27 -2.23 -20.18
CA ALA A 155 2.13 -3.60 -19.67
C ALA A 155 2.80 -3.76 -18.30
N GLU A 156 4.01 -3.25 -18.12
CA GLU A 156 4.75 -3.32 -16.83
C GLU A 156 3.97 -2.63 -15.70
N ILE A 157 3.45 -1.43 -15.94
CA ILE A 157 2.66 -0.68 -14.94
C ILE A 157 1.33 -1.39 -14.67
N ALA A 158 0.60 -1.81 -15.70
CA ALA A 158 -0.68 -2.49 -15.55
C ALA A 158 -0.56 -3.80 -14.76
N LEU A 159 0.44 -4.63 -15.09
CA LEU A 159 0.69 -5.89 -14.40
C LEU A 159 1.20 -5.69 -12.98
N THR A 160 2.04 -4.67 -12.75
CA THR A 160 2.48 -4.27 -11.41
C THR A 160 1.29 -3.85 -10.54
N TYR A 161 0.42 -2.99 -11.05
CA TYR A 161 -0.78 -2.52 -10.36
C TYR A 161 -1.73 -3.69 -10.03
N ARG A 162 -1.99 -4.58 -10.99
CA ARG A 162 -2.80 -5.79 -10.81
C ARG A 162 -2.19 -6.71 -9.75
N CYS A 163 -0.87 -6.92 -9.78
CA CYS A 163 -0.14 -7.72 -8.81
C CYS A 163 -0.28 -7.16 -7.39
N MET A 164 -0.06 -5.86 -7.20
CA MET A 164 -0.18 -5.20 -5.90
C MET A 164 -1.60 -5.25 -5.35
N ASN A 165 -2.61 -5.04 -6.18
CA ASN A 165 -4.02 -5.14 -5.76
C ASN A 165 -4.38 -6.57 -5.34
N THR A 166 -3.89 -7.59 -6.07
CA THR A 166 -4.11 -8.99 -5.72
C THR A 166 -3.39 -9.38 -4.42
N LEU A 167 -2.17 -8.85 -4.17
CA LEU A 167 -1.46 -9.04 -2.91
C LEU A 167 -2.23 -8.43 -1.72
N ARG A 168 -2.75 -7.21 -1.88
CA ARG A 168 -3.57 -6.56 -0.84
C ARG A 168 -4.87 -7.32 -0.57
N ALA A 169 -5.54 -7.81 -1.62
CA ALA A 169 -6.72 -8.65 -1.47
C ALA A 169 -6.38 -9.96 -0.76
N LEU A 170 -5.27 -10.61 -1.12
CA LEU A 170 -4.79 -11.82 -0.43
C LEU A 170 -4.52 -11.56 1.06
N GLU A 171 -3.94 -10.40 1.41
CA GLU A 171 -3.69 -10.04 2.81
C GLU A 171 -5.00 -9.89 3.61
N GLN A 172 -6.03 -9.31 3.00
CA GLN A 172 -7.36 -9.16 3.62
C GLN A 172 -8.07 -10.49 3.77
N ASP A 173 -8.02 -11.33 2.74
CA ASP A 173 -8.78 -12.59 2.65
C ASP A 173 -7.96 -13.82 3.08
N ILE A 174 -6.83 -13.61 3.75
CA ILE A 174 -5.90 -14.69 4.13
C ILE A 174 -6.57 -15.77 4.99
N SER A 175 -7.55 -15.40 5.79
CA SER A 175 -8.30 -16.31 6.67
C SER A 175 -9.36 -17.13 5.94
N GLU A 176 -9.72 -16.77 4.71
CA GLU A 176 -10.70 -17.44 3.87
C GLU A 176 -9.99 -18.35 2.85
N PRO A 177 -9.92 -19.68 3.05
CA PRO A 177 -9.10 -20.57 2.23
C PRO A 177 -9.40 -20.50 0.73
N GLN A 178 -10.68 -20.44 0.35
CA GLN A 178 -11.08 -20.42 -1.06
C GLN A 178 -10.71 -19.12 -1.77
N LEU A 179 -10.94 -17.97 -1.12
CA LEU A 179 -10.58 -16.65 -1.67
C LEU A 179 -9.06 -16.52 -1.78
N SER A 180 -8.36 -16.93 -0.74
CA SER A 180 -6.89 -16.92 -0.69
C SER A 180 -6.26 -17.76 -1.83
N ILE A 181 -6.80 -18.96 -2.12
CA ILE A 181 -6.35 -19.80 -3.24
C ILE A 181 -6.58 -19.08 -4.58
N ASN A 182 -7.73 -18.43 -4.77
CA ASN A 182 -8.03 -17.71 -5.99
C ASN A 182 -7.04 -16.56 -6.22
N HIS A 183 -6.71 -15.79 -5.18
CA HIS A 183 -5.70 -14.72 -5.25
C HIS A 183 -4.30 -15.26 -5.57
N ILE A 184 -3.90 -16.39 -4.99
CA ILE A 184 -2.61 -17.03 -5.29
C ILE A 184 -2.56 -17.50 -6.75
N LEU A 185 -3.63 -18.07 -7.27
CA LEU A 185 -3.73 -18.45 -8.68
C LEU A 185 -3.67 -17.25 -9.61
N GLU A 186 -4.31 -16.15 -9.25
CA GLU A 186 -4.24 -14.88 -9.97
C GLU A 186 -2.82 -14.30 -9.98
N LEU A 187 -2.11 -14.29 -8.86
CA LEU A 187 -0.71 -13.89 -8.79
C LEU A 187 0.17 -14.75 -9.69
N LYS A 188 -0.06 -16.05 -9.72
CA LYS A 188 0.65 -16.96 -10.62
C LYS A 188 0.38 -16.64 -12.10
N ALA A 189 -0.87 -16.33 -12.45
CA ALA A 189 -1.24 -15.91 -13.81
C ALA A 189 -0.54 -14.62 -14.21
N ILE A 190 -0.56 -13.60 -13.32
CA ILE A 190 0.13 -12.32 -13.54
C ILE A 190 1.64 -12.53 -13.74
N THR A 191 2.26 -13.37 -12.91
CA THR A 191 3.70 -13.66 -13.00
C THR A 191 4.05 -14.35 -14.31
N SER A 192 3.21 -15.31 -14.74
CA SER A 192 3.38 -16.00 -16.02
C SER A 192 3.21 -15.04 -17.20
N GLU A 193 2.22 -14.15 -17.14
CA GLU A 193 1.94 -13.14 -18.15
C GLU A 193 3.09 -12.12 -18.26
N ALA A 194 3.60 -11.63 -17.12
CA ALA A 194 4.75 -10.73 -17.07
C ALA A 194 6.00 -11.37 -17.66
N LYS A 195 6.27 -12.63 -17.30
CA LYS A 195 7.39 -13.39 -17.85
C LYS A 195 7.26 -13.59 -19.35
N HIS A 196 6.08 -13.92 -19.83
CA HIS A 196 5.77 -14.12 -21.24
C HIS A 196 6.02 -12.84 -22.04
N LEU A 197 5.54 -11.69 -21.54
CA LEU A 197 5.73 -10.38 -22.16
C LEU A 197 7.10 -9.74 -21.87
N ARG A 198 7.98 -10.41 -21.13
CA ARG A 198 9.30 -9.91 -20.69
C ARG A 198 9.19 -8.61 -19.88
N CYS A 199 8.07 -8.42 -19.17
CA CYS A 199 7.81 -7.27 -18.31
C CYS A 199 8.49 -7.43 -16.95
N ARG A 200 9.02 -6.33 -16.41
CA ARG A 200 9.55 -6.28 -15.05
C ARG A 200 8.47 -5.77 -14.09
N LEU A 201 8.15 -6.56 -13.07
CA LEU A 201 7.22 -6.14 -12.03
C LEU A 201 7.99 -5.38 -10.94
N ASN A 202 7.69 -4.09 -10.78
CA ASN A 202 8.27 -3.27 -9.72
C ASN A 202 7.32 -3.20 -8.53
N ILE A 203 7.44 -4.13 -7.59
CA ILE A 203 6.57 -4.27 -6.41
C ILE A 203 7.37 -4.11 -5.11
N PRO A 204 7.82 -2.88 -4.77
CA PRO A 204 8.71 -2.66 -3.62
C PRO A 204 8.10 -3.09 -2.29
N GLU A 205 6.79 -2.88 -2.08
CA GLU A 205 6.07 -3.33 -0.89
C GLU A 205 5.77 -4.84 -0.92
N GLY A 206 5.76 -5.46 -2.10
CA GLY A 206 5.38 -6.85 -2.31
C GLY A 206 6.31 -7.83 -1.60
N LYS A 207 7.60 -7.52 -1.48
CA LYS A 207 8.56 -8.32 -0.71
C LYS A 207 8.09 -8.49 0.72
N GLN A 208 7.87 -7.40 1.44
CA GLN A 208 7.50 -7.41 2.84
C GLN A 208 6.12 -8.07 3.05
N MET A 209 5.17 -7.79 2.17
CA MET A 209 3.84 -8.41 2.22
C MET A 209 3.93 -9.93 2.06
N LEU A 210 4.68 -10.43 1.08
CA LEU A 210 4.84 -11.87 0.86
C LEU A 210 5.54 -12.56 2.03
N GLU A 211 6.59 -11.98 2.58
CA GLU A 211 7.28 -12.50 3.76
C GLU A 211 6.34 -12.61 4.97
N GLN A 212 5.51 -11.59 5.21
CA GLN A 212 4.51 -11.59 6.30
C GLN A 212 3.39 -12.61 6.06
N LEU A 213 2.89 -12.72 4.83
CA LEU A 213 1.85 -13.68 4.47
C LEU A 213 2.33 -15.13 4.62
N ILE A 214 3.55 -15.43 4.14
CA ILE A 214 4.17 -16.75 4.30
C ILE A 214 4.35 -17.10 5.77
N LEU A 215 4.88 -16.17 6.57
CA LEU A 215 5.06 -16.38 8.00
C LEU A 215 3.72 -16.62 8.73
N ARG A 216 2.68 -15.85 8.39
CA ARG A 216 1.35 -15.97 8.98
C ARG A 216 0.68 -17.31 8.64
N LEU A 217 0.73 -17.73 7.37
CA LEU A 217 0.18 -19.03 6.94
C LEU A 217 0.94 -20.20 7.57
N LEU A 218 2.27 -20.10 7.65
CA LEU A 218 3.10 -21.10 8.31
C LEU A 218 2.76 -21.22 9.80
N TRP A 219 2.58 -20.08 10.48
CA TRP A 219 2.20 -20.05 11.89
C TRP A 219 0.83 -20.73 12.10
N GLN A 220 -0.15 -20.39 11.25
CA GLN A 220 -1.48 -21.02 11.30
C GLN A 220 -1.38 -22.53 11.11
N LEU A 221 -0.68 -23.00 10.06
CA LEU A 221 -0.49 -24.42 9.78
C LEU A 221 0.15 -25.18 10.95
N LEU A 222 1.13 -24.59 11.63
CA LEU A 222 1.86 -25.25 12.72
C LEU A 222 1.12 -25.24 14.07
N HIS A 223 0.17 -24.30 14.29
CA HIS A 223 -0.50 -24.09 15.58
C HIS A 223 -2.00 -24.41 15.55
N ASP A 224 -2.68 -24.28 14.40
CA ASP A 224 -4.11 -24.56 14.30
C ASP A 224 -4.38 -26.05 14.03
N ALA A 225 -5.14 -26.66 14.95
CA ALA A 225 -5.56 -28.06 14.83
C ALA A 225 -6.82 -28.24 13.95
N ASN A 226 -7.28 -27.21 13.25
CA ASN A 226 -8.53 -27.23 12.48
C ASN A 226 -8.33 -27.98 11.17
N GLY A 227 -8.97 -29.11 10.98
CA GLY A 227 -8.99 -30.12 9.95
C GLY A 227 -8.72 -29.80 8.45
N THR A 228 -8.15 -28.64 8.10
CA THR A 228 -7.86 -28.15 6.73
C THR A 228 -6.40 -28.31 6.33
N PHE A 229 -5.65 -29.16 7.03
CA PHE A 229 -4.20 -29.32 6.92
C PHE A 229 -3.67 -29.45 5.48
N ASP A 230 -4.25 -30.33 4.65
CA ASP A 230 -3.78 -30.55 3.28
C ASP A 230 -4.00 -29.30 2.39
N ALA A 231 -5.11 -28.60 2.58
CA ALA A 231 -5.41 -27.37 1.85
C ALA A 231 -4.46 -26.25 2.27
N ASP A 232 -4.13 -26.14 3.54
CA ASP A 232 -3.24 -25.10 4.09
C ASP A 232 -1.80 -25.31 3.68
N ILE A 233 -1.30 -26.55 3.66
CA ILE A 233 0.01 -26.88 3.09
C ILE A 233 0.08 -26.48 1.62
N GLN A 234 -0.87 -26.91 0.80
CA GLN A 234 -0.89 -26.59 -0.62
C GLN A 234 -0.94 -25.08 -0.88
N ARG A 235 -1.71 -24.36 -0.07
CA ARG A 235 -1.82 -22.90 -0.15
C ARG A 235 -0.47 -22.22 0.13
N LEU A 236 0.19 -22.64 1.21
CA LEU A 236 1.51 -22.11 1.60
C LEU A 236 2.57 -22.44 0.55
N GLU A 237 2.62 -23.68 0.08
CA GLU A 237 3.58 -24.08 -0.98
C GLU A 237 3.41 -23.26 -2.26
N ARG A 238 2.16 -23.06 -2.71
CA ARG A 238 1.86 -22.23 -3.89
C ARG A 238 2.27 -20.78 -3.69
N LEU A 239 2.04 -20.23 -2.48
CA LEU A 239 2.45 -18.86 -2.18
C LEU A 239 3.97 -18.69 -2.20
N ILE A 240 4.71 -19.66 -1.64
CA ILE A 240 6.18 -19.69 -1.69
C ILE A 240 6.66 -19.77 -3.15
N ASP A 241 6.07 -20.65 -3.95
CA ASP A 241 6.44 -20.79 -5.37
C ASP A 241 6.20 -19.49 -6.15
N VAL A 242 5.07 -18.80 -5.92
CA VAL A 242 4.77 -17.51 -6.54
C VAL A 242 5.74 -16.42 -6.07
N ALA A 243 6.09 -16.40 -4.79
CA ALA A 243 7.02 -15.42 -4.23
C ALA A 243 8.42 -15.55 -4.86
N TYR A 244 8.90 -16.78 -5.10
CA TYR A 244 10.13 -17.00 -5.84
C TYR A 244 10.02 -16.61 -7.33
N GLN A 245 8.88 -16.89 -7.97
CA GLN A 245 8.67 -16.54 -9.37
C GLN A 245 8.62 -15.02 -9.61
N LEU A 246 8.09 -14.26 -8.64
CA LEU A 246 8.07 -12.79 -8.67
C LEU A 246 9.47 -12.17 -8.55
N ASN A 247 10.46 -12.94 -8.10
CA ASN A 247 11.87 -12.55 -7.99
C ASN A 247 12.09 -11.23 -7.23
N VAL A 248 11.31 -10.99 -6.19
CA VAL A 248 11.40 -9.77 -5.35
C VAL A 248 12.46 -9.84 -4.26
N GLY A 249 13.29 -10.91 -4.27
CA GLY A 249 14.36 -11.11 -3.30
C GLY A 249 13.81 -11.32 -1.88
N ILE A 250 12.80 -12.20 -1.73
CA ILE A 250 12.24 -12.55 -0.42
C ILE A 250 13.30 -13.12 0.52
N CYS A 251 13.18 -12.79 1.82
CA CYS A 251 13.95 -13.36 2.90
C CYS A 251 13.04 -14.21 3.79
N LEU A 252 13.30 -15.50 3.90
CA LEU A 252 12.47 -16.42 4.67
C LEU A 252 13.04 -16.73 6.05
N ASP A 253 14.06 -16.02 6.53
CA ASP A 253 14.76 -16.30 7.79
C ASP A 253 13.80 -16.51 8.98
N ARG A 254 12.82 -15.60 9.15
CA ARG A 254 11.82 -15.72 10.23
C ARG A 254 10.92 -16.95 10.07
N SER A 255 10.56 -17.30 8.84
CA SER A 255 9.78 -18.50 8.56
C SER A 255 10.61 -19.76 8.77
N GLN A 256 11.89 -19.73 8.45
CA GLN A 256 12.83 -20.82 8.72
C GLN A 256 13.03 -21.03 10.21
N GLU A 257 13.22 -19.95 11.01
CA GLU A 257 13.36 -20.03 12.46
C GLU A 257 12.11 -20.62 13.11
N LEU A 258 10.92 -20.14 12.71
CA LEU A 258 9.65 -20.68 13.20
C LEU A 258 9.51 -22.15 12.87
N TYR A 259 9.75 -22.54 11.61
CA TYR A 259 9.67 -23.92 11.17
C TYR A 259 10.67 -24.81 11.92
N PHE A 260 11.92 -24.37 12.04
CA PHE A 260 12.99 -25.11 12.70
C PHE A 260 12.68 -25.33 14.20
N SER A 261 12.16 -24.33 14.87
CA SER A 261 11.71 -24.47 16.25
C SER A 261 10.60 -25.51 16.38
N CYS A 262 9.60 -25.48 15.49
CA CYS A 262 8.53 -26.45 15.49
C CYS A 262 8.99 -27.84 15.05
N LEU A 263 9.98 -27.94 14.17
CA LEU A 263 10.53 -29.21 13.71
C LEU A 263 11.02 -30.06 14.89
N TYR A 264 11.87 -29.48 15.75
CA TYR A 264 12.42 -30.19 16.90
C TYR A 264 11.46 -30.36 18.07
N ASN A 265 10.62 -29.38 18.34
CA ASN A 265 9.77 -29.38 19.53
C ASN A 265 8.42 -30.12 19.30
N LYS A 266 7.98 -30.26 18.04
CA LYS A 266 6.64 -30.79 17.73
C LYS A 266 6.67 -31.85 16.63
N ILE A 267 7.21 -31.53 15.45
CA ILE A 267 7.08 -32.38 14.27
C ILE A 267 7.83 -33.71 14.46
N LEU A 268 9.11 -33.66 14.80
CA LEU A 268 9.92 -34.87 14.97
C LEU A 268 9.42 -35.77 16.11
N PRO A 269 9.09 -35.27 17.32
CA PRO A 269 8.51 -36.12 18.37
C PRO A 269 7.20 -36.77 17.94
N GLN A 270 6.33 -36.06 17.23
CA GLN A 270 5.08 -36.59 16.73
C GLN A 270 5.31 -37.68 15.66
N CYS A 271 6.28 -37.46 14.76
CA CYS A 271 6.68 -38.47 13.78
C CYS A 271 7.15 -39.78 14.44
N GLN A 272 8.03 -39.66 15.45
CA GLN A 272 8.55 -40.83 16.16
C GLN A 272 7.44 -41.61 16.88
N THR A 273 6.49 -40.89 17.48
CA THR A 273 5.34 -41.48 18.15
C THR A 273 4.41 -42.20 17.14
N ALA A 274 4.13 -41.54 16.00
CA ALA A 274 3.29 -42.11 14.95
C ALA A 274 3.91 -43.38 14.35
N ILE A 275 5.22 -43.40 14.12
CA ILE A 275 5.95 -44.58 13.62
C ILE A 275 5.88 -45.70 14.65
N ALA A 276 6.08 -45.42 15.96
CA ALA A 276 6.05 -46.38 17.00
C ALA A 276 4.65 -47.01 17.17
N ASN A 277 3.59 -46.23 16.93
CA ASN A 277 2.18 -46.69 17.03
C ASN A 277 1.67 -47.34 15.72
N GLY A 278 2.45 -47.31 14.62
CA GLY A 278 1.99 -47.78 13.30
C GLY A 278 0.89 -46.89 12.68
N GLU A 279 0.85 -45.60 13.06
CA GLU A 279 -0.10 -44.65 12.53
C GLU A 279 0.34 -44.10 11.17
N ASP A 280 -0.59 -43.43 10.44
CA ASP A 280 -0.31 -42.82 9.16
C ASP A 280 0.64 -41.60 9.31
N ILE A 281 1.78 -41.61 8.61
CA ILE A 281 2.82 -40.60 8.64
C ILE A 281 2.74 -39.61 7.47
N ILE A 282 1.70 -39.68 6.62
CA ILE A 282 1.56 -38.84 5.40
C ILE A 282 1.64 -37.36 5.74
N LYS A 283 0.91 -36.90 6.77
CA LYS A 283 0.93 -35.51 7.20
C LYS A 283 2.31 -35.04 7.66
N HIS A 284 3.00 -35.86 8.40
CA HIS A 284 4.33 -35.56 8.90
C HIS A 284 5.36 -35.47 7.76
N ARG A 285 5.23 -36.36 6.77
CA ARG A 285 6.04 -36.33 5.56
C ARG A 285 5.81 -35.09 4.72
N GLN A 286 4.56 -34.62 4.63
CA GLN A 286 4.23 -33.36 3.96
C GLN A 286 4.85 -32.16 4.69
N LEU A 287 4.78 -32.11 6.02
CA LEU A 287 5.43 -31.07 6.82
C LEU A 287 6.95 -31.04 6.61
N LEU A 288 7.60 -32.20 6.55
CA LEU A 288 9.04 -32.26 6.25
C LEU A 288 9.37 -31.77 4.84
N LYS A 289 8.57 -32.14 3.83
CA LYS A 289 8.74 -31.62 2.46
C LYS A 289 8.58 -30.10 2.39
N LEU A 290 7.67 -29.52 3.19
CA LEU A 290 7.54 -28.07 3.30
C LEU A 290 8.84 -27.43 3.82
N GLY A 291 9.58 -28.11 4.71
CA GLY A 291 10.90 -27.66 5.17
C GLY A 291 11.89 -27.47 4.02
N GLN A 292 11.91 -28.36 3.03
CA GLN A 292 12.76 -28.21 1.85
C GLN A 292 12.38 -26.97 1.03
N LYS A 293 11.07 -26.67 0.90
CA LYS A 293 10.62 -25.45 0.23
C LYS A 293 11.00 -24.17 0.98
N LEU A 294 11.13 -24.25 2.28
CA LEU A 294 11.64 -23.17 3.13
C LEU A 294 13.18 -23.13 3.17
N ALA A 295 13.87 -23.93 2.37
CA ALA A 295 15.32 -24.09 2.36
C ALA A 295 15.92 -24.53 3.73
N VAL A 296 15.15 -25.33 4.49
CA VAL A 296 15.64 -26.03 5.68
C VAL A 296 16.03 -27.45 5.29
N ASP A 297 17.25 -27.87 5.63
CA ASP A 297 17.70 -29.24 5.36
C ASP A 297 17.01 -30.24 6.30
N VAL A 298 16.14 -31.04 5.71
CA VAL A 298 15.37 -32.11 6.38
C VAL A 298 15.60 -33.47 5.72
N SER A 299 16.62 -33.58 4.85
CA SER A 299 16.93 -34.77 4.05
C SER A 299 17.10 -36.00 4.94
N TYR A 300 17.87 -35.86 6.02
CA TYR A 300 18.10 -36.94 6.99
C TYR A 300 16.78 -37.55 7.55
N TRP A 301 15.82 -36.72 7.89
CA TRP A 301 14.55 -37.18 8.46
C TRP A 301 13.61 -37.78 7.40
N LEU A 302 13.65 -37.24 6.18
CA LEU A 302 12.87 -37.79 5.05
C LEU A 302 13.35 -39.19 4.67
N ASP A 303 14.68 -39.46 4.69
CA ASP A 303 15.27 -40.77 4.39
C ASP A 303 14.91 -41.80 5.47
N GLN A 304 14.72 -41.39 6.72
CA GLN A 304 14.30 -42.29 7.79
C GLN A 304 12.81 -42.69 7.72
N MET A 305 12.00 -41.92 6.99
CA MET A 305 10.56 -42.14 6.82
C MET A 305 10.19 -42.75 5.47
N GLY A 306 11.15 -43.00 4.61
CA GLY A 306 10.97 -43.68 3.31
C GLY A 306 10.92 -45.13 3.49
#